data_3d063f7b44489d90331faf7767c2b490
#
_entry.id   3d063f7b44489d90331faf7767c2b490
#
_cell.length_a   1.000
_cell.length_b   1.000
_cell.length_c   1.000
_cell.angle_alpha   90.00
_cell.angle_beta   90.00
_cell.angle_gamma   90.00
#
_symmetry.space_group_name_H-M   'P 1'
#
loop_
_entity.id
_entity.type
_entity.pdbx_description
1 polymer ?
#
loop_
_entity_poly.entity_id
_entity_poly.type
_entity_poly.pdbx_seq_one_letter_code
_entity_poly.pdbx_strand_id
1 'polypeptide(L)'
;MFKNKKIMIVVAHPDDEILGLGATMHRLINSYNVNTHLLILGEGITSRSDNRDLKKWNSELKIHKQNIMESKKLIGYHSISVNKLPDNRFDSLALLDLIKLIEKEKKKFKPDMVF
;
A
#
# COMPACT_ATOMS: atom_id res chain seq x y z
N MET A 1 -22.88 7.33 -4.45
CA MET A 1 -22.01 6.18 -4.87
C MET A 1 -21.02 5.81 -3.78
N PHE A 2 -20.23 6.76 -3.21
CA PHE A 2 -19.16 6.45 -2.24
C PHE A 2 -19.57 6.46 -0.77
N LYS A 3 -20.67 7.10 -0.40
CA LYS A 3 -21.04 7.32 1.01
C LYS A 3 -21.10 6.01 1.81
N ASN A 4 -20.39 5.98 2.95
CA ASN A 4 -20.29 4.86 3.87
C ASN A 4 -19.73 3.56 3.26
N LYS A 5 -18.98 3.64 2.17
CA LYS A 5 -18.38 2.49 1.50
C LYS A 5 -17.06 2.08 2.13
N LYS A 6 -16.72 0.82 1.97
CA LYS A 6 -15.39 0.27 2.31
C LYS A 6 -14.55 0.22 1.04
N ILE A 7 -13.43 0.92 1.05
CA ILE A 7 -12.52 1.03 -0.12
C ILE A 7 -11.17 0.44 0.25
N MET A 8 -10.73 -0.52 -0.54
CA MET A 8 -9.38 -1.06 -0.45
C MET A 8 -8.54 -0.46 -1.57
N ILE A 9 -7.35 0.01 -1.23
CA ILE A 9 -6.38 0.56 -2.17
C ILE A 9 -5.20 -0.40 -2.22
N VAL A 10 -4.80 -0.84 -3.41
CA VAL A 10 -3.66 -1.74 -3.62
C VAL A 10 -2.63 -1.02 -4.46
N VAL A 11 -1.44 -0.85 -3.91
CA VAL A 11 -0.34 -0.17 -4.59
C VAL A 11 0.93 -1.02 -4.59
N ALA A 12 1.75 -0.82 -5.59
CA ALA A 12 2.99 -1.58 -5.74
C ALA A 12 4.05 -1.13 -4.72
N HIS A 13 4.24 0.16 -4.55
CA HIS A 13 5.33 0.72 -3.74
C HIS A 13 4.83 1.82 -2.80
N PRO A 14 5.60 2.09 -1.72
CA PRO A 14 5.34 3.26 -0.86
C PRO A 14 5.53 4.56 -1.67
N ASP A 15 4.55 5.41 -1.72
CA ASP A 15 4.34 6.67 -2.41
C ASP A 15 3.24 6.62 -3.50
N ASP A 16 3.01 5.51 -4.15
CA ASP A 16 1.97 5.35 -5.17
C ASP A 16 0.59 5.77 -4.64
N GLU A 17 0.30 5.49 -3.37
CA GLU A 17 -0.97 5.85 -2.71
C GLU A 17 -1.16 7.35 -2.59
N ILE A 18 -0.06 8.12 -2.47
CA ILE A 18 -0.09 9.58 -2.41
C ILE A 18 -0.18 10.15 -3.81
N LEU A 19 0.75 9.73 -4.69
CA LEU A 19 0.89 10.27 -6.04
C LEU A 19 -0.34 9.96 -6.91
N GLY A 20 -0.87 8.73 -6.80
CA GLY A 20 -2.00 8.31 -7.62
C GLY A 20 -3.37 8.70 -7.05
N LEU A 21 -3.55 8.59 -5.74
CA LEU A 21 -4.88 8.66 -5.11
C LEU A 21 -4.98 9.57 -3.88
N GLY A 22 -3.90 10.19 -3.43
CA GLY A 22 -3.86 10.92 -2.17
C GLY A 22 -4.98 11.95 -2.00
N ALA A 23 -5.12 12.87 -2.94
CA ALA A 23 -6.15 13.89 -2.92
C ALA A 23 -7.57 13.29 -3.00
N THR A 24 -7.75 12.28 -3.84
CA THR A 24 -9.03 11.58 -4.00
C THR A 24 -9.43 10.88 -2.71
N MET A 25 -8.53 10.13 -2.09
CA MET A 25 -8.82 9.41 -0.85
C MET A 25 -9.07 10.37 0.31
N HIS A 26 -8.26 11.42 0.45
CA HIS A 26 -8.48 12.46 1.46
C HIS A 26 -9.90 13.05 1.34
N ARG A 27 -10.34 13.40 0.13
CA ARG A 27 -11.69 13.90 -0.13
C ARG A 27 -12.76 12.86 0.21
N LEU A 28 -12.61 11.61 -0.24
CA LEU A 28 -13.60 10.55 0.00
C LEU A 28 -13.74 10.24 1.50
N ILE A 29 -12.66 10.21 2.23
CA ILE A 29 -12.67 9.98 3.68
C ILE A 29 -13.43 11.11 4.39
N ASN A 30 -13.08 12.36 4.11
CA ASN A 30 -13.63 13.50 4.83
C ASN A 30 -15.06 13.88 4.41
N SER A 31 -15.42 13.71 3.13
CA SER A 31 -16.71 14.16 2.60
C SER A 31 -17.75 13.05 2.47
N TYR A 32 -17.34 11.79 2.40
CA TYR A 32 -18.24 10.66 2.13
C TYR A 32 -18.21 9.58 3.20
N ASN A 33 -17.46 9.78 4.28
CA ASN A 33 -17.36 8.84 5.40
C ASN A 33 -17.01 7.41 4.93
N VAL A 34 -16.08 7.28 4.01
CA VAL A 34 -15.60 5.96 3.55
C VAL A 34 -14.65 5.36 4.57
N ASN A 35 -14.70 4.04 4.74
CA ASN A 35 -13.71 3.30 5.51
C ASN A 35 -12.66 2.73 4.56
N THR A 36 -11.38 2.95 4.85
CA THR A 36 -10.29 2.66 3.90
C THR A 36 -9.25 1.69 4.46
N HIS A 37 -8.79 0.81 3.60
CA HIS A 37 -7.64 -0.07 3.85
C HIS A 37 -6.61 0.08 2.74
N LEU A 38 -5.39 0.47 3.10
CA LEU A 38 -4.27 0.58 2.17
C LEU A 38 -3.40 -0.68 2.24
N LEU A 39 -3.19 -1.32 1.10
CA LEU A 39 -2.28 -2.45 0.93
C LEU A 39 -1.10 -2.03 0.06
N ILE A 40 0.09 -1.98 0.65
CA ILE A 40 1.35 -1.75 -0.05
C ILE A 40 2.05 -3.10 -0.23
N LEU A 41 2.38 -3.46 -1.47
CA LEU A 41 2.93 -4.77 -1.82
C LEU A 41 4.44 -4.84 -1.64
N GLY A 42 5.17 -3.90 -2.20
CA GLY A 42 6.63 -3.90 -2.24
C GLY A 42 7.27 -3.04 -1.17
N GLU A 43 8.53 -3.32 -0.91
CA GLU A 43 9.31 -2.58 0.10
C GLU A 43 9.81 -1.21 -0.39
N GLY A 44 9.91 -1.02 -1.72
CA GLY A 44 10.56 0.14 -2.33
C GLY A 44 12.07 0.15 -2.10
N ILE A 45 12.81 1.07 -2.74
CA ILE A 45 14.23 1.40 -2.48
C ILE A 45 15.24 0.32 -2.91
N THR A 46 15.01 -0.97 -2.69
CA THR A 46 16.02 -2.01 -2.91
C THR A 46 16.38 -2.21 -4.38
N SER A 47 15.53 -1.76 -5.31
CA SER A 47 15.82 -1.75 -6.75
C SER A 47 16.92 -0.76 -7.18
N ARG A 48 17.34 0.14 -6.29
CA ARG A 48 18.46 1.06 -6.52
C ARG A 48 19.83 0.38 -6.49
N SER A 49 19.88 -0.91 -6.20
CA SER A 49 21.07 -1.76 -6.25
C SER A 49 20.86 -2.91 -7.23
N ASP A 50 21.93 -3.42 -7.84
CA ASP A 50 21.87 -4.54 -8.77
C ASP A 50 21.29 -5.80 -8.12
N ASN A 51 21.60 -6.00 -6.83
CA ASN A 51 21.05 -7.08 -6.03
C ASN A 51 20.20 -6.54 -4.88
N ARG A 52 19.15 -7.29 -4.51
CA ARG A 52 18.35 -6.99 -3.33
C ARG A 52 19.19 -7.18 -2.06
N ASP A 53 19.48 -6.09 -1.36
CA ASP A 53 20.26 -6.08 -0.13
C ASP A 53 19.55 -5.29 0.97
N LEU A 54 18.81 -5.99 1.82
CA LEU A 54 18.07 -5.39 2.92
C LEU A 54 18.97 -4.81 4.01
N LYS A 55 20.19 -5.32 4.15
CA LYS A 55 21.15 -4.81 5.15
C LYS A 55 21.69 -3.46 4.71
N LYS A 56 22.08 -3.35 3.45
CA LYS A 56 22.56 -2.10 2.86
C LYS A 56 21.52 -0.97 3.00
N TRP A 57 20.24 -1.27 2.78
CA TRP A 57 19.15 -0.29 2.78
C TRP A 57 18.37 -0.19 4.10
N ASN A 58 18.89 -0.76 5.19
CA ASN A 58 18.16 -0.83 6.46
C ASN A 58 17.77 0.54 7.03
N SER A 59 18.65 1.54 6.94
CA SER A 59 18.36 2.90 7.43
C SER A 59 17.24 3.56 6.64
N GLU A 60 17.30 3.48 5.33
CA GLU A 60 16.34 4.06 4.40
C GLU A 60 14.99 3.35 4.50
N LEU A 61 14.98 2.03 4.67
CA LEU A 61 13.75 1.28 4.91
C LEU A 61 13.04 1.67 6.22
N LYS A 62 13.80 2.01 7.27
CA LYS A 62 13.24 2.56 8.50
C LYS A 62 12.59 3.93 8.28
N ILE A 63 13.27 4.82 7.55
CA ILE A 63 12.72 6.13 7.18
C ILE A 63 11.45 5.95 6.32
N HIS A 64 11.49 5.07 5.33
CA HIS A 64 10.31 4.75 4.51
C HIS A 64 9.12 4.30 5.35
N LYS A 65 9.35 3.43 6.33
CA LYS A 65 8.29 3.00 7.24
C LYS A 65 7.67 4.16 8.02
N GLN A 66 8.47 5.09 8.50
CA GLN A 66 7.98 6.30 9.17
C GLN A 66 7.16 7.16 8.21
N ASN A 67 7.67 7.42 7.00
CA ASN A 67 6.99 8.20 5.98
C ASN A 67 5.63 7.59 5.59
N ILE A 68 5.55 6.26 5.47
CA ILE A 68 4.28 5.54 5.21
C ILE A 68 3.26 5.83 6.33
N MET A 69 3.70 5.81 7.59
CA MET A 69 2.81 6.07 8.72
C MET A 69 2.37 7.55 8.81
N GLU A 70 3.23 8.47 8.41
CA GLU A 70 2.88 9.89 8.31
C GLU A 70 1.90 10.14 7.17
N SER A 71 2.14 9.55 6.00
CA SER A 71 1.24 9.57 4.85
C SER A 71 -0.15 9.04 5.23
N LYS A 72 -0.19 7.90 5.92
CA LYS A 72 -1.44 7.33 6.44
C LYS A 72 -2.23 8.33 7.28
N LYS A 73 -1.58 9.03 8.19
CA LYS A 73 -2.21 10.04 9.05
C LYS A 73 -2.70 11.24 8.26
N LEU A 74 -1.86 11.74 7.35
CA LEU A 74 -2.14 12.93 6.55
C LEU A 74 -3.36 12.73 5.64
N ILE A 75 -3.44 11.61 4.95
CA ILE A 75 -4.55 11.27 4.05
C ILE A 75 -5.77 10.82 4.86
N GLY A 76 -5.55 10.15 5.99
CA GLY A 76 -6.62 9.66 6.87
C GLY A 76 -6.96 8.20 6.63
N TYR A 77 -6.08 7.37 6.04
CA TYR A 77 -6.34 5.95 5.89
C TYR A 77 -6.60 5.27 7.24
N HIS A 78 -7.70 4.50 7.33
CA HIS A 78 -8.12 3.86 8.59
C HIS A 78 -7.20 2.71 8.98
N SER A 79 -6.83 1.88 8.02
CA SER A 79 -5.94 0.73 8.24
C SER A 79 -4.94 0.57 7.10
N ILE A 80 -3.83 -0.11 7.39
CA ILE A 80 -2.74 -0.32 6.43
C ILE A 80 -2.11 -1.69 6.64
N SER A 81 -1.77 -2.34 5.53
CA SER A 81 -0.91 -3.52 5.48
C SER A 81 0.27 -3.22 4.56
N VAL A 82 1.48 -3.42 5.06
CA VAL A 82 2.72 -3.22 4.30
C VAL A 82 3.44 -4.55 4.17
N ASN A 83 3.61 -4.99 2.93
CA ASN A 83 4.37 -6.19 2.60
C ASN A 83 5.79 -5.83 2.19
N LYS A 84 6.64 -6.83 2.11
CA LYS A 84 8.05 -6.69 1.79
C LYS A 84 8.41 -7.48 0.54
N LEU A 85 7.56 -7.37 -0.50
CA LEU A 85 7.90 -7.97 -1.78
C LEU A 85 9.09 -7.24 -2.41
N PRO A 86 9.95 -7.94 -3.16
CA PRO A 86 11.16 -7.35 -3.72
C PRO A 86 10.82 -6.23 -4.69
N ASP A 87 11.41 -5.06 -4.46
CA ASP A 87 11.18 -3.84 -5.22
C ASP A 87 11.53 -4.03 -6.71
N ASN A 88 10.57 -3.70 -7.59
CA ASN A 88 10.66 -3.85 -9.05
C ASN A 88 11.09 -5.27 -9.53
N ARG A 89 10.76 -6.29 -8.75
CA ARG A 89 11.09 -7.70 -9.04
C ARG A 89 9.88 -8.62 -8.79
N PHE A 90 8.66 -8.13 -8.96
CA PHE A 90 7.44 -8.95 -8.74
C PHE A 90 7.31 -10.09 -9.75
N ASP A 91 7.92 -9.95 -10.92
CA ASP A 91 8.04 -10.99 -11.93
C ASP A 91 8.91 -12.20 -11.49
N SER A 92 9.73 -12.01 -10.43
CA SER A 92 10.48 -13.11 -9.80
C SER A 92 9.63 -13.97 -8.86
N LEU A 93 8.38 -13.58 -8.60
CA LEU A 93 7.45 -14.27 -7.72
C LEU A 93 6.45 -15.09 -8.54
N ALA A 94 5.98 -16.21 -7.97
CA ALA A 94 4.85 -16.89 -8.56
C ALA A 94 3.62 -15.96 -8.54
N LEU A 95 2.99 -15.76 -9.70
CA LEU A 95 1.80 -14.91 -9.82
C LEU A 95 0.70 -15.32 -8.84
N LEU A 96 0.55 -16.63 -8.61
CA LEU A 96 -0.43 -17.16 -7.66
C LEU A 96 -0.17 -16.67 -6.23
N ASP A 97 1.07 -16.57 -5.79
CA ASP A 97 1.40 -16.09 -4.44
C ASP A 97 1.01 -14.63 -4.26
N LEU A 98 1.25 -13.81 -5.29
CA LEU A 98 0.83 -12.41 -5.32
C LEU A 98 -0.69 -12.28 -5.24
N ILE A 99 -1.41 -13.07 -6.05
CA ILE A 99 -2.89 -13.11 -6.04
C ILE A 99 -3.39 -13.52 -4.66
N LYS A 100 -2.85 -14.56 -4.05
CA LYS A 100 -3.25 -15.05 -2.73
C LYS A 100 -3.04 -14.03 -1.62
N LEU A 101 -1.97 -13.23 -1.71
CA LEU A 101 -1.72 -12.14 -0.77
C LEU A 101 -2.84 -11.10 -0.83
N ILE A 102 -3.20 -10.65 -2.03
CA ILE A 102 -4.26 -9.66 -2.24
C ILE A 102 -5.63 -10.22 -1.83
N GLU A 103 -5.94 -11.47 -2.21
CA GLU A 103 -7.18 -12.14 -1.84
C GLU A 103 -7.34 -12.27 -0.31
N LYS A 104 -6.25 -12.54 0.41
CA LYS A 104 -6.25 -12.64 1.87
C LYS A 104 -6.69 -11.31 2.51
N GLU A 105 -6.11 -10.20 2.07
CA GLU A 105 -6.47 -8.87 2.56
C GLU A 105 -7.90 -8.49 2.17
N LYS A 106 -8.31 -8.79 0.93
CA LYS A 106 -9.68 -8.60 0.46
C LYS A 106 -10.69 -9.36 1.31
N LYS A 107 -10.43 -10.62 1.62
CA LYS A 107 -11.32 -11.45 2.46
C LYS A 107 -11.44 -10.91 3.89
N LYS A 108 -10.34 -10.40 4.44
CA LYS A 108 -10.29 -9.82 5.79
C LYS A 108 -11.04 -8.49 5.86
N PHE A 109 -10.78 -7.59 4.94
CA PHE A 109 -11.35 -6.25 4.95
C PHE A 109 -12.77 -6.19 4.37
N LYS A 110 -13.10 -7.06 3.41
CA LYS A 110 -14.39 -7.13 2.69
C LYS A 110 -14.77 -5.77 2.07
N PRO A 111 -13.98 -5.26 1.12
CA PRO A 111 -14.25 -3.97 0.49
C PRO A 111 -15.46 -4.03 -0.44
N ASP A 112 -16.18 -2.89 -0.55
CA ASP A 112 -17.18 -2.65 -1.61
C ASP A 112 -16.51 -2.32 -2.94
N MET A 113 -15.33 -1.66 -2.88
CA MET A 113 -14.55 -1.21 -4.05
C MET A 113 -13.06 -1.44 -3.80
N VAL A 114 -12.33 -1.69 -4.89
CA VAL A 114 -10.87 -1.79 -4.89
C VAL A 114 -10.32 -0.85 -5.97
N PHE A 115 -9.31 -0.06 -5.61
CA PHE A 115 -8.55 0.81 -6.49
C PHE A 115 -7.09 0.36 -6.58
#